data_ad00f238b84abecaa4d01fd2e2cb504f
#
_entry.id   ad00f238b84abecaa4d01fd2e2cb504f
#
_cell.length_a   1.000
_cell.length_b   1.000
_cell.length_c   1.000
_cell.angle_alpha   90.00
_cell.angle_beta   90.00
_cell.angle_gamma   90.00
#
_symmetry.space_group_name_H-M   'P 1'
#
loop_
_entity.id
_entity.type
_entity.pdbx_description
1 polymer ?
#
loop_
_entity_poly.entity_id
_entity_poly.type
_entity_poly.pdbx_seq_one_letter_code
_entity_poly.pdbx_strand_id
1 'polypeptide(L)'
;MGKILSPHEVAVEWFQRLWIKHDGSVIPELMALGARGELEGGHVTQGPEEFGDFHQLMLGTLPDIRVEVVEIVAEGTQVYSRWVAKGTHKGAAMGLVPTEEEVVFRGITWMTVIDGMITAGGDCWNQGALMAKLQAKTTLA
;
A
#
# COMPACT_ATOMS: atom_id res chain seq x y z
N MET A 1 12.48 25.76 -8.92
CA MET A 1 11.19 25.10 -8.80
C MET A 1 11.28 23.68 -9.32
N GLY A 2 10.75 22.74 -8.60
CA GLY A 2 10.78 21.35 -9.01
C GLY A 2 9.83 21.05 -10.17
N LYS A 3 10.16 20.02 -10.91
CA LYS A 3 9.31 19.50 -11.97
C LYS A 3 8.06 18.87 -11.36
N ILE A 4 6.89 19.09 -11.96
CA ILE A 4 5.68 18.38 -11.60
C ILE A 4 5.78 16.98 -12.18
N LEU A 5 5.65 15.97 -11.32
CA LEU A 5 5.73 14.58 -11.74
C LEU A 5 4.48 14.17 -12.53
N SER A 6 4.67 13.36 -13.56
CA SER A 6 3.56 12.74 -14.29
C SER A 6 2.89 11.68 -13.41
N PRO A 7 1.65 11.25 -13.74
CA PRO A 7 1.02 10.15 -13.01
C PRO A 7 1.89 8.88 -12.92
N HIS A 8 2.55 8.51 -14.03
CA HIS A 8 3.46 7.38 -14.01
C HIS A 8 4.62 7.60 -13.03
N GLU A 9 5.22 8.78 -13.05
CA GLU A 9 6.34 9.11 -12.17
C GLU A 9 5.91 9.12 -10.68
N VAL A 10 4.71 9.63 -10.40
CA VAL A 10 4.17 9.60 -9.03
C VAL A 10 4.06 8.16 -8.53
N ALA A 11 3.54 7.25 -9.36
CA ALA A 11 3.42 5.85 -8.98
C ALA A 11 4.79 5.22 -8.71
N VAL A 12 5.78 5.49 -9.55
CA VAL A 12 7.15 4.98 -9.33
C VAL A 12 7.71 5.47 -8.00
N GLU A 13 7.64 6.78 -7.73
CA GLU A 13 8.13 7.37 -6.48
C GLU A 13 7.41 6.78 -5.28
N TRP A 14 6.07 6.64 -5.38
CA TRP A 14 5.25 6.12 -4.31
C TRP A 14 5.70 4.73 -3.88
N PHE A 15 5.80 3.79 -4.83
CA PHE A 15 6.16 2.42 -4.50
C PHE A 15 7.60 2.32 -4.03
N GLN A 16 8.54 3.01 -4.68
CA GLN A 16 9.94 2.96 -4.30
C GLN A 16 10.17 3.48 -2.88
N ARG A 17 9.59 4.61 -2.55
CA ARG A 17 9.84 5.25 -1.26
C ARG A 17 8.99 4.64 -0.15
N LEU A 18 7.70 4.39 -0.41
CA LEU A 18 6.80 3.93 0.64
C LEU A 18 6.96 2.44 0.94
N TRP A 19 6.95 1.62 -0.08
CA TRP A 19 6.83 0.17 0.08
C TRP A 19 8.13 -0.60 -0.10
N ILE A 20 9.20 0.03 -0.52
CA ILE A 20 10.53 -0.57 -0.59
C ILE A 20 11.44 0.04 0.47
N LYS A 21 11.51 1.36 0.55
CA LYS A 21 12.35 2.06 1.53
C LYS A 21 11.66 2.30 2.87
N HIS A 22 10.36 2.05 2.95
CA HIS A 22 9.55 2.30 4.15
C HIS A 22 9.58 3.76 4.61
N ASP A 23 9.69 4.68 3.65
CA ASP A 23 9.76 6.11 3.90
C ASP A 23 8.36 6.73 3.87
N GLY A 24 7.74 6.83 5.06
CA GLY A 24 6.39 7.39 5.18
C GLY A 24 6.29 8.87 4.84
N SER A 25 7.42 9.59 4.76
CA SER A 25 7.40 11.01 4.43
C SER A 25 6.92 11.29 2.99
N VAL A 26 6.93 10.27 2.13
CA VAL A 26 6.40 10.41 0.77
C VAL A 26 4.89 10.64 0.78
N ILE A 27 4.18 10.18 1.81
CA ILE A 27 2.72 10.28 1.86
C ILE A 27 2.27 11.74 1.83
N PRO A 28 2.66 12.60 2.77
CA PRO A 28 2.24 14.01 2.69
C PRO A 28 2.86 14.77 1.52
N GLU A 29 3.96 14.26 0.98
CA GLU A 29 4.64 14.88 -0.16
C GLU A 29 3.87 14.68 -1.46
N LEU A 30 3.31 13.49 -1.68
CA LEU A 30 2.65 13.13 -2.95
C LEU A 30 1.13 12.97 -2.86
N MET A 31 0.55 12.97 -1.66
CA MET A 31 -0.89 12.80 -1.48
C MET A 31 -1.55 14.11 -1.06
N ALA A 32 -2.62 14.50 -1.76
CA ALA A 32 -3.39 15.69 -1.43
C ALA A 32 -4.12 15.54 -0.10
N LEU A 33 -4.35 16.65 0.60
CA LEU A 33 -4.99 16.65 1.92
C LEU A 33 -6.37 16.00 1.94
N GLY A 34 -7.14 16.14 0.87
CA GLY A 34 -8.49 15.57 0.79
C GLY A 34 -8.56 14.25 0.04
N ALA A 35 -7.42 13.61 -0.24
CA ALA A 35 -7.39 12.39 -1.05
C ALA A 35 -8.19 11.27 -0.38
N ARG A 36 -9.06 10.63 -1.17
CA ARG A 36 -9.84 9.48 -0.71
C ARG A 36 -9.15 8.19 -1.14
N GLY A 37 -8.86 7.33 -0.18
CA GLY A 37 -8.31 6.02 -0.44
C GLY A 37 -9.35 4.94 -0.17
N GLU A 38 -9.53 4.03 -1.12
CA GLU A 38 -10.42 2.88 -0.99
C GLU A 38 -9.56 1.64 -0.86
N LEU A 39 -9.38 1.19 0.38
CA LEU A 39 -8.54 0.04 0.67
C LEU A 39 -9.35 -1.24 0.65
N GLU A 40 -8.66 -2.36 0.51
CA GLU A 40 -9.30 -3.67 0.49
C GLU A 40 -10.05 -3.89 1.80
N GLY A 41 -11.17 -4.63 1.74
CA GLY A 41 -12.02 -4.88 2.90
C GLY A 41 -12.99 -3.75 3.20
N GLY A 42 -13.12 -2.76 2.33
CA GLY A 42 -14.05 -1.64 2.50
C GLY A 42 -13.54 -0.54 3.40
N HIS A 43 -12.28 -0.59 3.81
CA HIS A 43 -11.68 0.46 4.62
C HIS A 43 -11.40 1.70 3.76
N VAL A 44 -11.80 2.87 4.24
CA VAL A 44 -11.61 4.14 3.54
C VAL A 44 -10.71 5.05 4.35
N THR A 45 -9.75 5.68 3.67
CA THR A 45 -8.89 6.70 4.27
C THR A 45 -9.17 8.06 3.67
N GLN A 46 -9.02 9.11 4.47
CA GLN A 46 -9.14 10.49 4.03
C GLN A 46 -7.83 11.21 4.37
N GLY A 47 -7.10 11.57 3.33
CA GLY A 47 -5.88 12.35 3.46
C GLY A 47 -4.65 11.59 3.92
N PRO A 48 -3.50 12.29 3.95
CA PRO A 48 -2.21 11.68 4.26
C PRO A 48 -2.12 11.08 5.66
N GLU A 49 -2.74 11.69 6.65
CA GLU A 49 -2.63 11.21 8.03
C GLU A 49 -3.25 9.82 8.18
N GLU A 50 -4.48 9.65 7.69
CA GLU A 50 -5.15 8.36 7.79
C GLU A 50 -4.47 7.28 6.97
N PHE A 51 -3.97 7.64 5.78
CA PHE A 51 -3.20 6.68 4.99
C PHE A 51 -1.90 6.32 5.69
N GLY A 52 -1.27 7.28 6.36
CA GLY A 52 -0.08 7.03 7.17
C GLY A 52 -0.33 6.02 8.27
N ASP A 53 -1.51 6.08 8.91
CA ASP A 53 -1.89 5.11 9.93
C ASP A 53 -2.00 3.70 9.34
N PHE A 54 -2.57 3.58 8.14
CA PHE A 54 -2.61 2.31 7.43
C PHE A 54 -1.22 1.79 7.11
N HIS A 55 -0.33 2.66 6.65
CA HIS A 55 1.06 2.28 6.35
C HIS A 55 1.76 1.75 7.60
N GLN A 56 1.57 2.42 8.74
CA GLN A 56 2.13 1.96 10.01
C GLN A 56 1.54 0.63 10.45
N LEU A 57 0.24 0.41 10.22
CA LEU A 57 -0.39 -0.87 10.52
C LEU A 57 0.25 -2.00 9.71
N MET A 58 0.50 -1.78 8.42
CA MET A 58 1.15 -2.77 7.56
C MET A 58 2.59 -3.05 8.01
N LEU A 59 3.35 -2.01 8.35
CA LEU A 59 4.72 -2.18 8.86
C LEU A 59 4.74 -2.86 10.23
N GLY A 60 3.71 -2.62 11.05
CA GLY A 60 3.58 -3.29 12.34
C GLY A 60 3.20 -4.76 12.23
N THR A 61 2.70 -5.18 11.08
CA THR A 61 2.30 -6.57 10.82
C THR A 61 3.39 -7.31 10.07
N LEU A 62 3.92 -6.69 9.02
CA LEU A 62 4.96 -7.23 8.14
C LEU A 62 6.11 -6.21 8.11
N PRO A 63 6.98 -6.18 9.15
CA PRO A 63 8.03 -5.16 9.23
C PRO A 63 9.01 -5.16 8.07
N ASP A 64 9.17 -6.29 7.40
CA ASP A 64 10.06 -6.46 6.26
C ASP A 64 9.31 -6.41 4.92
N ILE A 65 8.08 -5.90 4.91
CA ILE A 65 7.27 -5.87 3.68
C ILE A 65 8.02 -5.19 2.54
N ARG A 66 7.92 -5.80 1.36
CA ARG A 66 8.49 -5.26 0.13
C ARG A 66 7.47 -5.45 -0.98
N VAL A 67 7.05 -4.36 -1.58
CA VAL A 67 6.10 -4.38 -2.69
C VAL A 67 6.83 -4.04 -3.97
N GLU A 68 6.94 -5.01 -4.86
CA GLU A 68 7.61 -4.83 -6.15
C GLU A 68 6.57 -4.64 -7.25
N VAL A 69 6.69 -3.53 -7.97
CA VAL A 69 5.80 -3.24 -9.09
C VAL A 69 6.22 -4.08 -10.28
N VAL A 70 5.26 -4.79 -10.87
CA VAL A 70 5.48 -5.59 -12.07
C VAL A 70 5.25 -4.75 -13.31
N GLU A 71 4.24 -3.86 -13.27
CA GLU A 71 3.88 -3.07 -14.43
C GLU A 71 3.06 -1.86 -14.00
N ILE A 72 3.27 -0.73 -14.69
CA ILE A 72 2.52 0.51 -14.47
C ILE A 72 1.94 0.94 -15.81
N VAL A 73 0.64 1.24 -15.82
CA VAL A 73 -0.07 1.76 -16.99
C VAL A 73 -0.71 3.08 -16.60
N ALA A 74 -0.42 4.13 -17.34
CA ALA A 74 -1.00 5.44 -17.08
C ALA A 74 -1.69 5.98 -18.33
N GLU A 75 -2.86 6.57 -18.13
CA GLU A 75 -3.60 7.24 -19.19
C GLU A 75 -4.27 8.48 -18.60
N GLY A 76 -3.94 9.65 -19.11
CA GLY A 76 -4.45 10.91 -18.56
C GLY A 76 -4.04 11.05 -17.10
N THR A 77 -5.03 11.27 -16.22
CA THR A 77 -4.80 11.40 -14.78
C THR A 77 -4.83 10.08 -14.04
N GLN A 78 -5.11 8.97 -14.73
CA GLN A 78 -5.25 7.66 -14.09
C GLN A 78 -3.99 6.84 -14.24
N VAL A 79 -3.60 6.15 -13.17
CA VAL A 79 -2.47 5.22 -13.22
C VAL A 79 -2.82 3.95 -12.45
N TYR A 80 -2.49 2.82 -13.06
CA TYR A 80 -2.73 1.48 -12.50
C TYR A 80 -1.41 0.75 -12.39
N SER A 81 -1.14 0.22 -11.21
CA SER A 81 0.13 -0.47 -10.91
C SER A 81 -0.19 -1.88 -10.43
N ARG A 82 0.37 -2.86 -11.10
CA ARG A 82 0.24 -4.27 -10.70
C ARG A 82 1.51 -4.66 -9.94
N TRP A 83 1.33 -5.27 -8.77
CA TRP A 83 2.46 -5.51 -7.87
C TRP A 83 2.38 -6.87 -7.17
N VAL A 84 3.53 -7.28 -6.63
CA VAL A 84 3.68 -8.45 -5.76
C VAL A 84 4.28 -7.97 -4.44
N ALA A 85 3.67 -8.36 -3.34
CA ALA A 85 4.15 -8.04 -1.99
C ALA A 85 4.65 -9.30 -1.30
N LYS A 86 5.71 -9.14 -0.51
CA LYS A 86 6.30 -10.20 0.28
C LYS A 86 6.67 -9.65 1.65
N GLY A 87 6.46 -10.44 2.68
CA GLY A 87 6.84 -10.06 4.03
C GLY A 87 6.70 -11.22 5.00
N THR A 88 7.13 -11.01 6.22
CA THR A 88 7.06 -12.01 7.29
C THR A 88 6.14 -11.50 8.39
N HIS A 89 5.17 -12.33 8.80
CA HIS A 89 4.22 -11.97 9.85
C HIS A 89 4.91 -12.00 11.22
N LYS A 90 5.45 -10.87 11.62
CA LYS A 90 6.22 -10.73 12.88
C LYS A 90 5.54 -9.84 13.90
N GLY A 91 4.50 -9.10 13.52
CA GLY A 91 3.83 -8.17 14.41
C GLY A 91 2.36 -8.51 14.61
N ALA A 92 1.82 -8.10 15.77
CA ALA A 92 0.43 -8.36 16.13
C ALA A 92 -0.50 -7.18 15.82
N ALA A 93 -0.08 -6.24 14.95
CA ALA A 93 -0.83 -5.00 14.69
C ALA A 93 -2.23 -5.24 14.11
N MET A 94 -2.46 -6.39 13.45
CA MET A 94 -3.78 -6.75 12.93
C MET A 94 -4.56 -7.67 13.88
N GLY A 95 -4.12 -7.77 15.13
CA GLY A 95 -4.83 -8.55 16.15
C GLY A 95 -4.56 -10.05 16.13
N LEU A 96 -3.64 -10.51 15.31
CA LEU A 96 -3.26 -11.92 15.23
C LEU A 96 -1.91 -12.14 15.91
N VAL A 97 -1.78 -13.29 16.59
CA VAL A 97 -0.49 -13.69 17.15
C VAL A 97 0.50 -13.88 16.00
N PRO A 98 1.72 -13.30 16.08
CA PRO A 98 2.71 -13.44 15.02
C PRO A 98 2.99 -14.90 14.70
N THR A 99 2.90 -15.27 13.41
CA THR A 99 3.08 -16.65 12.97
C THR A 99 4.50 -16.95 12.50
N GLU A 100 5.33 -15.93 12.30
CA GLU A 100 6.66 -16.01 11.69
C GLU A 100 6.64 -16.58 10.25
N GLU A 101 5.45 -16.66 9.65
CA GLU A 101 5.29 -17.16 8.29
C GLU A 101 5.62 -16.08 7.26
N GLU A 102 6.33 -16.48 6.21
CA GLU A 102 6.49 -15.63 5.04
C GLU A 102 5.20 -15.65 4.24
N VAL A 103 4.72 -14.48 3.86
CA VAL A 103 3.51 -14.34 3.05
C VAL A 103 3.85 -13.63 1.74
N VAL A 104 3.19 -14.06 0.68
CA VAL A 104 3.30 -13.45 -0.65
C VAL A 104 1.88 -13.19 -1.13
N PHE A 105 1.61 -11.98 -1.57
CA PHE A 105 0.31 -11.63 -2.12
C PHE A 105 0.46 -10.63 -3.26
N ARG A 106 -0.56 -10.55 -4.10
CA ARG A 106 -0.55 -9.72 -5.30
C ARG A 106 -1.73 -8.78 -5.31
N GLY A 107 -1.58 -7.70 -6.02
CA GLY A 107 -2.68 -6.77 -6.15
C GLY A 107 -2.47 -5.73 -7.22
N ILE A 108 -3.43 -4.85 -7.29
CA ILE A 108 -3.44 -3.70 -8.19
C ILE A 108 -3.77 -2.48 -7.35
N THR A 109 -3.00 -1.42 -7.55
CA THR A 109 -3.29 -0.10 -6.99
C THR A 109 -3.66 0.83 -8.12
N TRP A 110 -4.76 1.57 -7.96
CA TRP A 110 -5.13 2.63 -8.89
C TRP A 110 -4.98 3.98 -8.20
N MET A 111 -4.62 4.98 -8.98
CA MET A 111 -4.47 6.35 -8.48
C MET A 111 -5.01 7.33 -9.51
N THR A 112 -5.65 8.38 -9.00
CA THR A 112 -5.91 9.60 -9.79
C THR A 112 -4.88 10.62 -9.36
N VAL A 113 -4.09 11.11 -10.32
CA VAL A 113 -3.01 12.04 -10.06
C VAL A 113 -3.25 13.32 -10.84
N ILE A 114 -3.32 14.43 -10.14
CA ILE A 114 -3.55 15.75 -10.74
C ILE A 114 -2.45 16.68 -10.27
N ASP A 115 -1.75 17.30 -11.23
CA ASP A 115 -0.64 18.23 -10.93
C ASP A 115 0.40 17.61 -9.97
N GLY A 116 0.74 16.34 -10.20
CA GLY A 116 1.75 15.65 -9.43
C GLY A 116 1.31 15.16 -8.05
N MET A 117 0.02 15.29 -7.72
CA MET A 117 -0.52 14.89 -6.43
C MET A 117 -1.58 13.82 -6.57
N ILE A 118 -1.54 12.80 -5.71
CA ILE A 118 -2.58 11.78 -5.63
C ILE A 118 -3.81 12.42 -5.01
N THR A 119 -4.93 12.42 -5.74
CA THR A 119 -6.19 12.97 -5.25
C THR A 119 -7.19 11.90 -4.86
N ALA A 120 -7.01 10.69 -5.37
CA ALA A 120 -7.81 9.52 -5.02
C ALA A 120 -7.02 8.28 -5.37
N GLY A 121 -7.36 7.16 -4.75
CA GLY A 121 -6.72 5.90 -5.07
C GLY A 121 -7.36 4.73 -4.35
N GLY A 122 -6.88 3.56 -4.63
CA GLY A 122 -7.38 2.35 -3.97
C GLY A 122 -6.56 1.13 -4.35
N ASP A 123 -6.76 0.07 -3.57
CA ASP A 123 -6.10 -1.20 -3.75
C ASP A 123 -7.11 -2.31 -3.93
N CYS A 124 -6.76 -3.28 -4.76
CA CYS A 124 -7.52 -4.53 -4.90
C CYS A 124 -6.56 -5.69 -4.72
N TRP A 125 -6.75 -6.49 -3.67
CA TRP A 125 -5.96 -7.68 -3.43
C TRP A 125 -6.74 -8.61 -2.50
N ASN A 126 -6.34 -9.87 -2.41
CA ASN A 126 -7.11 -10.84 -1.64
C ASN A 126 -6.70 -10.85 -0.16
N GLN A 127 -7.14 -9.84 0.57
CA GLN A 127 -6.89 -9.70 2.01
C GLN A 127 -7.50 -10.87 2.79
N GLY A 128 -8.68 -11.33 2.36
CA GLY A 128 -9.35 -12.46 3.02
C GLY A 128 -8.52 -13.73 2.99
N ALA A 129 -7.88 -14.02 1.86
CA ALA A 129 -7.03 -15.20 1.76
C ALA A 129 -5.80 -15.09 2.67
N LEU A 130 -5.20 -13.89 2.75
CA LEU A 130 -4.08 -13.66 3.65
C LEU A 130 -4.50 -13.87 5.11
N MET A 131 -5.60 -13.25 5.52
CA MET A 131 -6.09 -13.36 6.89
C MET A 131 -6.45 -14.81 7.24
N ALA A 132 -7.08 -15.53 6.32
CA ALA A 132 -7.43 -16.94 6.53
C ALA A 132 -6.18 -17.78 6.74
N LYS A 133 -5.13 -17.54 5.96
CA LYS A 133 -3.86 -18.27 6.10
C LYS A 133 -3.22 -18.02 7.46
N LEU A 134 -3.18 -16.76 7.91
CA LEU A 134 -2.59 -16.40 9.18
C LEU A 134 -3.41 -16.93 10.36
N GLN A 135 -4.73 -16.86 10.27
CA GLN A 135 -5.64 -17.38 11.31
C GLN A 135 -5.52 -18.89 11.43
N ALA A 136 -5.43 -19.61 10.31
CA ALA A 136 -5.27 -21.08 10.33
C ALA A 136 -3.99 -21.48 11.08
N LYS A 137 -2.89 -20.78 10.85
CA LYS A 137 -1.63 -21.05 11.56
C LYS A 137 -1.76 -20.77 13.05
N THR A 138 -2.43 -19.70 13.43
CA THR A 138 -2.65 -19.35 14.82
C THR A 138 -3.53 -20.39 15.53
N THR A 139 -4.56 -20.89 14.84
CA THR A 139 -5.51 -21.85 15.40
C THR A 139 -4.89 -23.23 15.60
N LEU A 140 -3.93 -23.62 14.76
CA LEU A 140 -3.29 -24.93 14.82
C LEU A 140 -2.20 -25.03 15.90
N ALA A 141 -1.85 -23.93 16.52
CA ALA A 141 -0.80 -23.89 17.52
C ALA A 141 -1.24 -24.53 18.86
#